data_06ec0144d817c3bdbfbfac7839e3494a
#
_entry.id   06ec0144d817c3bdbfbfac7839e3494a
#
_cell.length_a   1.000
_cell.length_b   1.000
_cell.length_c   1.000
_cell.angle_alpha   90.00
_cell.angle_beta   90.00
_cell.angle_gamma   90.00
#
_symmetry.space_group_name_H-M   'P 1'
#
loop_
_entity.id
_entity.type
_entity.pdbx_description
1 polymer ?
#
loop_
_entity_poly.entity_id
_entity_poly.type
_entity_poly.pdbx_seq_one_letter_code
_entity_poly.pdbx_strand_id
1 'polypeptide(L)'
;FPDTYQDAPFRDDNWQLVRVKGSKKAFLWTYERNGYMNLNVKVDPEWRDYWRDAFASVVPGWHQNREHWNTIILDGSVPDDAVREMIAESYRLVTDSPSKRIYEAVKKIPRGKVATYGQVAELAGDKKMARAVGNALHRNPDPEHIPCYRVVNAKGELAGAFAFGGANVQEQLLAADGILVVDGRVDLEKYGMKLPENQNEE
;
A
#
# COMPACT_ATOMS: atom_id res chain seq x y z
N PHE A 1 -3.46 15.73 6.08
CA PHE A 1 -3.25 14.48 5.33
C PHE A 1 -4.11 14.52 4.07
N PRO A 2 -3.55 14.19 2.89
CA PRO A 2 -4.29 14.18 1.64
C PRO A 2 -5.33 13.05 1.63
N ASP A 3 -6.39 13.22 0.82
CA ASP A 3 -7.42 12.21 0.58
C ASP A 3 -8.04 11.64 1.86
N THR A 4 -8.31 12.50 2.83
CA THR A 4 -8.97 12.12 4.08
C THR A 4 -10.33 12.80 4.24
N TYR A 5 -11.16 12.24 5.11
CA TYR A 5 -12.42 12.83 5.54
C TYR A 5 -12.72 12.43 6.98
N GLN A 6 -13.49 13.27 7.66
CA GLN A 6 -13.97 13.01 9.00
C GLN A 6 -15.35 12.34 8.96
N ASP A 7 -15.58 11.44 9.89
CA ASP A 7 -16.79 10.61 9.99
C ASP A 7 -17.16 10.43 11.49
N ALA A 8 -18.45 10.49 11.79
CA ALA A 8 -19.00 10.22 13.13
C ALA A 8 -20.02 9.07 13.01
N PRO A 9 -19.59 7.80 12.87
CA PRO A 9 -20.45 6.69 12.50
C PRO A 9 -21.28 6.14 13.65
N PHE A 10 -21.06 6.61 14.88
CA PHE A 10 -21.73 6.13 16.08
C PHE A 10 -22.87 7.05 16.49
N ARG A 11 -23.81 6.53 17.28
CA ARG A 11 -24.90 7.33 17.88
C ARG A 11 -24.41 8.25 19.01
N ASP A 12 -23.26 7.95 19.55
CA ASP A 12 -22.54 8.71 20.55
C ASP A 12 -21.67 9.76 19.86
N ASP A 13 -21.99 11.04 20.05
CA ASP A 13 -21.30 12.18 19.44
C ASP A 13 -19.85 12.34 19.95
N ASN A 14 -19.46 11.59 20.95
CA ASN A 14 -18.12 11.61 21.52
C ASN A 14 -17.04 11.09 20.55
N TRP A 15 -17.39 10.19 19.62
CA TRP A 15 -16.43 9.55 18.74
C TRP A 15 -16.36 10.19 17.36
N GLN A 16 -15.16 10.59 16.97
CA GLN A 16 -14.86 11.08 15.64
C GLN A 16 -13.76 10.23 14.99
N LEU A 17 -13.90 9.91 13.71
CA LEU A 17 -12.95 9.12 12.96
C LEU A 17 -12.40 9.92 11.79
N VAL A 18 -11.11 9.80 11.55
CA VAL A 18 -10.50 10.28 10.30
C VAL A 18 -10.15 9.08 9.42
N ARG A 19 -10.72 9.08 8.23
CA ARG A 19 -10.63 7.98 7.27
C ARG A 19 -9.93 8.39 5.98
N VAL A 20 -9.38 7.40 5.30
CA VAL A 20 -8.84 7.58 3.93
C VAL A 20 -9.95 7.36 2.91
N LYS A 21 -10.11 8.30 1.98
CA LYS A 21 -11.06 8.20 0.85
C LYS A 21 -10.77 6.93 0.03
N GLY A 22 -11.82 6.35 -0.53
CA GLY A 22 -11.72 5.13 -1.34
C GLY A 22 -11.62 3.84 -0.51
N SER A 23 -10.70 3.74 0.45
CA SER A 23 -10.54 2.53 1.28
C SER A 23 -11.47 2.47 2.48
N LYS A 24 -12.03 3.61 2.90
CA LYS A 24 -12.83 3.79 4.14
C LYS A 24 -12.11 3.37 5.44
N LYS A 25 -10.80 3.09 5.38
CA LYS A 25 -10.02 2.74 6.57
C LYS A 25 -9.80 3.96 7.45
N ALA A 26 -10.10 3.83 8.75
CA ALA A 26 -9.77 4.84 9.74
C ALA A 26 -8.32 4.67 10.20
N PHE A 27 -7.60 5.80 10.31
CA PHE A 27 -6.26 5.83 10.86
C PHE A 27 -6.17 6.64 12.16
N LEU A 28 -7.19 7.44 12.45
CA LEU A 28 -7.26 8.22 13.67
C LEU A 28 -8.69 8.15 14.20
N TRP A 29 -8.84 7.87 15.49
CA TRP A 29 -10.08 7.97 16.23
C TRP A 29 -9.88 8.95 17.37
N THR A 30 -10.80 9.88 17.57
CA THR A 30 -10.73 10.84 18.65
C THR A 30 -11.97 10.75 19.52
N TYR A 31 -11.78 10.90 20.82
CA TYR A 31 -12.87 10.86 21.82
C TYR A 31 -12.43 11.48 23.13
N GLU A 32 -13.38 12.03 23.86
CA GLU A 32 -13.13 12.53 25.22
C GLU A 32 -13.29 11.41 26.23
N ARG A 33 -12.38 11.34 27.20
CA ARG A 33 -12.44 10.43 28.34
C ARG A 33 -11.66 11.00 29.51
N ASN A 34 -12.28 10.97 30.73
CA ASN A 34 -11.68 11.46 31.96
C ASN A 34 -11.21 12.93 31.88
N GLY A 35 -11.92 13.76 31.12
CA GLY A 35 -11.60 15.17 30.95
C GLY A 35 -10.46 15.47 29.97
N TYR A 36 -9.95 14.46 29.25
CA TYR A 36 -8.91 14.63 28.24
C TYR A 36 -9.40 14.12 26.88
N MET A 37 -8.95 14.80 25.82
CA MET A 37 -9.06 14.27 24.48
C MET A 37 -8.09 13.11 24.34
N ASN A 38 -8.56 12.01 23.79
CA ASN A 38 -7.80 10.80 23.51
C ASN A 38 -7.74 10.54 22.00
N LEU A 39 -6.61 10.06 21.52
CA LEU A 39 -6.38 9.71 20.13
C LEU A 39 -6.03 8.23 20.03
N ASN A 40 -6.83 7.44 19.33
CA ASN A 40 -6.41 6.11 18.94
C ASN A 40 -5.73 6.17 17.58
N VAL A 41 -4.49 5.71 17.52
CA VAL A 41 -3.67 5.63 16.31
C VAL A 41 -3.19 4.20 16.08
N LYS A 42 -3.09 3.79 14.81
CA LYS A 42 -2.46 2.52 14.47
C LYS A 42 -0.96 2.60 14.71
N VAL A 43 -0.40 1.49 15.10
CA VAL A 43 1.04 1.33 15.32
C VAL A 43 1.51 0.01 14.73
N ASP A 44 2.71 -0.01 14.19
CA ASP A 44 3.40 -1.25 13.86
C ASP A 44 3.70 -2.01 15.16
N PRO A 45 3.40 -3.32 15.26
CA PRO A 45 3.69 -4.11 16.47
C PRO A 45 5.14 -4.03 16.94
N GLU A 46 6.10 -3.85 16.04
CA GLU A 46 7.52 -3.71 16.37
C GLU A 46 7.84 -2.39 17.10
N TRP A 47 7.07 -1.31 16.83
CA TRP A 47 7.23 0.02 17.44
C TRP A 47 6.24 0.32 18.54
N ARG A 48 5.26 -0.56 18.77
CA ARG A 48 4.18 -0.38 19.74
C ARG A 48 4.69 -0.05 21.15
N ASP A 49 5.61 -0.87 21.63
CA ASP A 49 6.09 -0.77 23.01
C ASP A 49 7.10 0.40 23.17
N TYR A 50 7.84 0.75 22.11
CA TYR A 50 8.68 1.95 22.11
C TYR A 50 7.92 3.21 22.53
N TRP A 51 6.76 3.45 21.93
CA TRP A 51 5.94 4.62 22.26
C TRP A 51 5.35 4.57 23.67
N ARG A 52 4.95 3.37 24.12
CA ARG A 52 4.40 3.15 25.48
C ARG A 52 5.45 3.29 26.56
N ASP A 53 6.67 2.90 26.29
CA ASP A 53 7.81 3.03 27.22
C ASP A 53 8.33 4.47 27.26
N ALA A 54 8.27 5.18 26.13
CA ALA A 54 8.71 6.57 26.03
C ALA A 54 7.76 7.54 26.75
N PHE A 55 6.44 7.28 26.73
CA PHE A 55 5.44 8.22 27.28
C PHE A 55 4.36 7.49 28.08
N ALA A 56 4.22 7.83 29.37
CA ALA A 56 3.21 7.24 30.27
C ALA A 56 1.76 7.47 29.78
N SER A 57 1.51 8.54 29.02
CA SER A 57 0.21 8.87 28.43
C SER A 57 -0.01 8.24 27.05
N VAL A 58 0.89 7.35 26.61
CA VAL A 58 0.67 6.45 25.48
C VAL A 58 0.40 5.04 26.02
N VAL A 59 -0.83 4.59 25.85
CA VAL A 59 -1.30 3.33 26.45
C VAL A 59 -1.87 2.39 25.38
N PRO A 60 -2.12 1.09 25.69
CA PRO A 60 -2.77 0.17 24.76
C PRO A 60 -4.10 0.71 24.25
N GLY A 61 -4.38 0.51 22.94
CA GLY A 61 -5.56 1.05 22.27
C GLY A 61 -6.88 0.71 23.00
N TRP A 62 -7.61 1.73 23.42
CA TRP A 62 -8.91 1.57 24.08
C TRP A 62 -9.99 1.27 23.06
N HIS A 63 -10.76 0.20 23.29
CA HIS A 63 -11.72 -0.37 22.35
C HIS A 63 -11.14 -0.78 20.99
N GLN A 64 -9.83 -0.99 20.90
CA GLN A 64 -9.12 -1.41 19.70
C GLN A 64 -8.25 -2.65 19.96
N ASN A 65 -7.76 -3.28 18.89
CA ASN A 65 -6.76 -4.33 19.02
C ASN A 65 -5.46 -3.73 19.60
N ARG A 66 -5.06 -4.21 20.78
CA ARG A 66 -3.93 -3.68 21.56
C ARG A 66 -2.55 -3.95 20.94
N GLU A 67 -2.48 -4.84 19.95
CA GLU A 67 -1.23 -5.12 19.21
C GLU A 67 -0.97 -4.10 18.12
N HIS A 68 -2.04 -3.54 17.53
CA HIS A 68 -1.98 -2.68 16.38
C HIS A 68 -2.46 -1.24 16.64
N TRP A 69 -2.79 -0.91 17.90
CA TRP A 69 -3.30 0.40 18.24
C TRP A 69 -2.76 0.89 19.58
N ASN A 70 -2.38 2.15 19.60
CA ASN A 70 -2.10 2.91 20.81
C ASN A 70 -3.18 3.97 21.01
N THR A 71 -3.41 4.32 22.28
CA THR A 71 -4.17 5.50 22.70
C THR A 71 -3.19 6.52 23.23
N ILE A 72 -3.24 7.74 22.71
CA ILE A 72 -2.51 8.91 23.20
C ILE A 72 -3.49 9.74 24.02
N ILE A 73 -3.21 9.97 25.29
CA ILE A 73 -3.98 10.86 26.17
C ILE A 73 -3.38 12.25 26.06
N LEU A 74 -4.15 13.23 25.60
CA LEU A 74 -3.67 14.61 25.44
C LEU A 74 -3.76 15.37 26.76
N ASP A 75 -2.95 14.98 27.72
CA ASP A 75 -2.81 15.61 29.02
C ASP A 75 -1.66 16.65 29.09
N GLY A 76 -1.00 16.87 27.96
CA GLY A 76 0.14 17.79 27.82
C GLY A 76 1.50 17.15 28.11
N SER A 77 1.56 15.86 28.48
CA SER A 77 2.82 15.18 28.79
C SER A 77 3.54 14.63 27.55
N VAL A 78 2.81 14.36 26.45
CA VAL A 78 3.38 13.92 25.18
C VAL A 78 3.66 15.13 24.29
N PRO A 79 4.91 15.33 23.83
CA PRO A 79 5.25 16.44 22.94
C PRO A 79 4.45 16.43 21.64
N ASP A 80 4.08 17.60 21.12
CA ASP A 80 3.27 17.74 19.89
C ASP A 80 3.89 17.08 18.66
N ASP A 81 5.21 17.11 18.53
CA ASP A 81 5.94 16.46 17.44
C ASP A 81 5.82 14.94 17.51
N ALA A 82 5.92 14.34 18.68
CA ALA A 82 5.71 12.92 18.90
C ALA A 82 4.25 12.51 18.58
N VAL A 83 3.26 13.31 19.00
CA VAL A 83 1.85 13.08 18.63
C VAL A 83 1.67 13.12 17.11
N ARG A 84 2.25 14.11 16.43
CA ARG A 84 2.16 14.24 14.95
C ARG A 84 2.83 13.06 14.25
N GLU A 85 3.96 12.58 14.76
CA GLU A 85 4.68 11.43 14.20
C GLU A 85 3.84 10.15 14.31
N MET A 86 3.27 9.86 15.47
CA MET A 86 2.38 8.70 15.68
C MET A 86 1.14 8.76 14.77
N ILE A 87 0.53 9.93 14.55
CA ILE A 87 -0.59 10.10 13.61
C ILE A 87 -0.12 9.88 12.17
N ALA A 88 1.05 10.39 11.79
CA ALA A 88 1.61 10.21 10.45
C ALA A 88 1.96 8.75 10.17
N GLU A 89 2.51 8.04 11.16
CA GLU A 89 2.73 6.59 11.09
C GLU A 89 1.41 5.84 10.88
N SER A 90 0.40 6.15 11.67
CA SER A 90 -0.93 5.55 11.55
C SER A 90 -1.53 5.76 10.17
N TYR A 91 -1.39 6.95 9.59
CA TYR A 91 -1.81 7.24 8.22
C TYR A 91 -1.04 6.38 7.20
N ARG A 92 0.29 6.27 7.34
CA ARG A 92 1.12 5.42 6.48
C ARG A 92 0.67 3.96 6.52
N LEU A 93 0.43 3.41 7.71
CA LEU A 93 0.00 2.02 7.90
C LEU A 93 -1.34 1.67 7.22
N VAL A 94 -2.21 2.66 7.00
CA VAL A 94 -3.49 2.43 6.29
C VAL A 94 -3.43 2.77 4.80
N THR A 95 -2.47 3.59 4.37
CA THR A 95 -2.32 4.05 2.98
C THR A 95 -1.27 3.28 2.21
N ASP A 96 -0.25 2.75 2.87
CA ASP A 96 0.81 1.94 2.27
C ASP A 96 0.41 0.46 2.25
N SER A 97 -0.58 0.12 1.42
CA SER A 97 -0.98 -1.28 1.23
C SER A 97 -0.03 -1.98 0.23
N PRO A 98 0.20 -3.30 0.38
CA PRO A 98 0.95 -4.07 -0.62
C PRO A 98 0.42 -3.88 -2.05
N SER A 99 -0.90 -3.80 -2.24
CA SER A 99 -1.51 -3.55 -3.54
C SER A 99 -1.14 -2.18 -4.09
N LYS A 100 -1.09 -1.12 -3.26
CA LYS A 100 -0.67 0.22 -3.68
C LYS A 100 0.78 0.21 -4.14
N ARG A 101 1.69 -0.40 -3.36
CA ARG A 101 3.10 -0.52 -3.75
C ARG A 101 3.27 -1.29 -5.06
N ILE A 102 2.50 -2.36 -5.28
CA ILE A 102 2.47 -3.11 -6.53
C ILE A 102 2.02 -2.22 -7.70
N TYR A 103 0.92 -1.46 -7.55
CA TYR A 103 0.45 -0.57 -8.60
C TYR A 103 1.46 0.53 -8.94
N GLU A 104 2.09 1.13 -7.93
CA GLU A 104 3.15 2.12 -8.17
C GLU A 104 4.40 1.50 -8.83
N ALA A 105 4.73 0.24 -8.52
CA ALA A 105 5.78 -0.48 -9.22
C ALA A 105 5.42 -0.73 -10.70
N VAL A 106 4.18 -1.12 -10.99
CA VAL A 106 3.71 -1.36 -12.36
C VAL A 106 3.71 -0.07 -13.19
N LYS A 107 3.34 1.06 -12.62
CA LYS A 107 3.40 2.37 -13.30
C LYS A 107 4.81 2.76 -13.74
N LYS A 108 5.84 2.24 -13.07
CA LYS A 108 7.25 2.48 -13.43
C LYS A 108 7.72 1.70 -14.66
N ILE A 109 6.95 0.72 -15.14
CA ILE A 109 7.31 -0.04 -16.34
C ILE A 109 7.11 0.86 -17.57
N PRO A 110 8.18 1.25 -18.27
CA PRO A 110 8.06 2.18 -19.37
C PRO A 110 7.38 1.55 -20.60
N ARG A 111 6.86 2.39 -21.46
CA ARG A 111 6.34 1.96 -22.77
C ARG A 111 7.44 1.23 -23.54
N GLY A 112 7.09 0.14 -24.22
CA GLY A 112 8.05 -0.69 -24.97
C GLY A 112 8.85 -1.67 -24.09
N LYS A 113 8.52 -1.77 -22.78
CA LYS A 113 9.13 -2.71 -21.86
C LYS A 113 8.11 -3.53 -21.10
N VAL A 114 8.54 -4.71 -20.64
CA VAL A 114 7.79 -5.58 -19.75
C VAL A 114 8.59 -5.87 -18.49
N ALA A 115 7.89 -6.21 -17.41
CA ALA A 115 8.49 -6.72 -16.18
C ALA A 115 7.88 -8.08 -15.82
N THR A 116 8.64 -8.92 -15.15
CA THR A 116 8.11 -10.15 -14.60
C THR A 116 7.38 -9.91 -13.27
N TYR A 117 6.49 -10.81 -12.86
CA TYR A 117 5.85 -10.76 -11.53
C TYR A 117 6.88 -10.64 -10.40
N GLY A 118 8.03 -11.31 -10.53
CA GLY A 118 9.13 -11.23 -9.56
C GLY A 118 9.77 -9.85 -9.51
N GLN A 119 10.01 -9.23 -10.66
CA GLN A 119 10.57 -7.87 -10.74
C GLN A 119 9.60 -6.83 -10.17
N VAL A 120 8.30 -6.96 -10.43
CA VAL A 120 7.30 -6.08 -9.83
C VAL A 120 7.25 -6.27 -8.31
N ALA A 121 7.34 -7.50 -7.81
CA ALA A 121 7.40 -7.79 -6.39
C ALA A 121 8.64 -7.15 -5.73
N GLU A 122 9.80 -7.24 -6.37
CA GLU A 122 11.05 -6.61 -5.92
C GLU A 122 10.94 -5.08 -5.88
N LEU A 123 10.40 -4.46 -6.92
CA LEU A 123 10.12 -3.03 -6.97
C LEU A 123 9.09 -2.57 -5.93
N ALA A 124 8.18 -3.46 -5.53
CA ALA A 124 7.20 -3.21 -4.48
C ALA A 124 7.76 -3.44 -3.06
N GLY A 125 9.04 -3.83 -2.94
CA GLY A 125 9.78 -3.93 -1.69
C GLY A 125 9.90 -5.35 -1.10
N ASP A 126 9.32 -6.39 -1.73
CA ASP A 126 9.44 -7.77 -1.24
C ASP A 126 9.35 -8.79 -2.38
N LYS A 127 10.48 -9.44 -2.70
CA LYS A 127 10.59 -10.49 -3.73
C LYS A 127 9.62 -11.66 -3.54
N LYS A 128 9.18 -11.92 -2.30
CA LYS A 128 8.24 -13.00 -1.98
C LYS A 128 6.80 -12.69 -2.39
N MET A 129 6.48 -11.45 -2.75
CA MET A 129 5.12 -11.00 -3.08
C MET A 129 4.66 -11.33 -4.51
N ALA A 130 5.39 -12.12 -5.32
CA ALA A 130 5.02 -12.39 -6.72
C ALA A 130 3.57 -12.91 -6.89
N ARG A 131 3.08 -13.76 -5.95
CA ARG A 131 1.68 -14.20 -5.94
C ARG A 131 0.69 -13.06 -5.64
N ALA A 132 1.06 -12.17 -4.71
CA ALA A 132 0.26 -10.99 -4.37
C ALA A 132 0.20 -10.00 -5.54
N VAL A 133 1.28 -9.90 -6.34
CA VAL A 133 1.28 -9.13 -7.60
C VAL A 133 0.18 -9.64 -8.53
N GLY A 134 0.13 -10.94 -8.81
CA GLY A 134 -0.92 -11.52 -9.67
C GLY A 134 -2.32 -11.19 -9.17
N ASN A 135 -2.58 -11.35 -7.87
CA ASN A 135 -3.88 -11.04 -7.27
C ASN A 135 -4.23 -9.54 -7.33
N ALA A 136 -3.25 -8.65 -7.16
CA ALA A 136 -3.45 -7.21 -7.25
C ALA A 136 -3.78 -6.81 -8.70
N LEU A 137 -3.00 -7.30 -9.67
CA LEU A 137 -3.21 -6.98 -11.09
C LEU A 137 -4.56 -7.47 -11.59
N HIS A 138 -5.04 -8.62 -11.12
CA HIS A 138 -6.38 -9.13 -11.44
C HIS A 138 -7.51 -8.19 -10.95
N ARG A 139 -7.25 -7.41 -9.89
CA ARG A 139 -8.19 -6.45 -9.28
C ARG A 139 -7.83 -5.00 -9.59
N ASN A 140 -7.02 -4.77 -10.64
CA ASN A 140 -6.57 -3.42 -10.99
C ASN A 140 -7.76 -2.44 -11.08
N PRO A 141 -7.80 -1.38 -10.24
CA PRO A 141 -8.91 -0.46 -10.20
C PRO A 141 -8.87 0.59 -11.32
N ASP A 142 -7.74 0.71 -12.03
CA ASP A 142 -7.49 1.77 -13.00
C ASP A 142 -6.58 1.25 -14.15
N PRO A 143 -7.15 0.43 -15.07
CA PRO A 143 -6.38 -0.16 -16.17
C PRO A 143 -5.80 0.86 -17.15
N GLU A 144 -6.36 2.07 -17.21
CA GLU A 144 -5.90 3.13 -18.11
C GLU A 144 -4.56 3.72 -17.65
N HIS A 145 -4.36 3.86 -16.32
CA HIS A 145 -3.16 4.46 -15.76
C HIS A 145 -2.19 3.44 -15.13
N ILE A 146 -2.64 2.22 -14.87
CA ILE A 146 -1.83 1.12 -14.32
C ILE A 146 -1.66 0.06 -15.40
N PRO A 147 -0.56 0.06 -16.17
CA PRO A 147 -0.36 -0.80 -17.34
C PRO A 147 -0.06 -2.26 -16.95
N CYS A 148 -1.03 -2.93 -16.34
CA CYS A 148 -0.89 -4.32 -15.87
C CYS A 148 -0.58 -5.30 -17.01
N TYR A 149 -0.94 -4.96 -18.25
CA TYR A 149 -0.61 -5.77 -19.44
C TYR A 149 0.89 -5.87 -19.72
N ARG A 150 1.72 -4.98 -19.16
CA ARG A 150 3.19 -5.02 -19.25
C ARG A 150 3.82 -6.02 -18.28
N VAL A 151 3.02 -6.78 -17.52
CA VAL A 151 3.53 -7.79 -16.59
C VAL A 151 3.33 -9.18 -17.15
N VAL A 152 4.41 -9.95 -17.20
CA VAL A 152 4.50 -11.30 -17.75
C VAL A 152 5.12 -12.26 -16.72
N ASN A 153 5.05 -13.57 -16.98
CA ASN A 153 5.73 -14.52 -16.10
C ASN A 153 7.28 -14.54 -16.33
N ALA A 154 7.99 -15.34 -15.54
CA ALA A 154 9.46 -15.45 -15.62
C ALA A 154 9.98 -15.98 -16.96
N LYS A 155 9.12 -16.57 -17.78
CA LYS A 155 9.44 -17.08 -19.14
C LYS A 155 9.00 -16.10 -20.24
N GLY A 156 8.47 -14.94 -19.89
CA GLY A 156 7.90 -13.98 -20.85
C GLY A 156 6.50 -14.35 -21.33
N GLU A 157 5.86 -15.39 -20.80
CA GLU A 157 4.53 -15.82 -21.22
C GLU A 157 3.46 -14.85 -20.73
N LEU A 158 2.46 -14.60 -21.58
CA LEU A 158 1.31 -13.79 -21.25
C LEU A 158 0.42 -14.44 -20.19
N ALA A 159 -0.36 -13.64 -19.47
CA ALA A 159 -1.31 -14.14 -18.48
C ALA A 159 -2.49 -14.81 -19.19
N GLY A 160 -2.63 -16.13 -19.06
CA GLY A 160 -3.74 -16.88 -19.66
C GLY A 160 -5.13 -16.44 -19.18
N ALA A 161 -5.22 -15.92 -17.95
CA ALA A 161 -6.42 -15.34 -17.35
C ALA A 161 -6.28 -13.82 -17.15
N PHE A 162 -5.85 -13.10 -18.19
CA PHE A 162 -5.79 -11.65 -18.13
C PHE A 162 -7.18 -11.06 -17.87
N ALA A 163 -7.35 -10.34 -16.73
CA ALA A 163 -8.65 -9.93 -16.19
C ALA A 163 -9.46 -9.02 -17.12
N PHE A 164 -8.81 -8.38 -18.09
CA PHE A 164 -9.40 -7.36 -18.96
C PHE A 164 -9.58 -7.83 -20.40
N GLY A 165 -9.87 -9.12 -20.63
CA GLY A 165 -10.21 -9.65 -21.95
C GLY A 165 -9.33 -10.81 -22.44
N GLY A 166 -8.52 -11.41 -21.55
CA GLY A 166 -7.69 -12.58 -21.87
C GLY A 166 -6.38 -12.26 -22.57
N ALA A 167 -5.62 -13.31 -22.94
CA ALA A 167 -4.28 -13.18 -23.52
C ALA A 167 -4.27 -12.38 -24.85
N ASN A 168 -5.31 -12.49 -25.66
CA ASN A 168 -5.40 -11.75 -26.93
C ASN A 168 -5.44 -10.22 -26.74
N VAL A 169 -6.11 -9.74 -25.69
CA VAL A 169 -6.17 -8.31 -25.39
C VAL A 169 -4.83 -7.85 -24.83
N GLN A 170 -4.18 -8.65 -23.99
CA GLN A 170 -2.82 -8.35 -23.51
C GLN A 170 -1.84 -8.22 -24.68
N GLU A 171 -1.88 -9.15 -25.65
CA GLU A 171 -1.05 -9.10 -26.84
C GLU A 171 -1.28 -7.83 -27.68
N GLN A 172 -2.54 -7.43 -27.90
CA GLN A 172 -2.87 -6.21 -28.64
C GLN A 172 -2.32 -4.95 -27.94
N LEU A 173 -2.43 -4.86 -26.61
CA LEU A 173 -1.91 -3.75 -25.83
C LEU A 173 -0.36 -3.68 -25.86
N LEU A 174 0.29 -4.84 -25.80
CA LEU A 174 1.75 -4.94 -25.95
C LEU A 174 2.21 -4.54 -27.36
N ALA A 175 1.47 -4.97 -28.39
CA ALA A 175 1.76 -4.58 -29.79
C ALA A 175 1.62 -3.05 -29.97
N ALA A 176 0.64 -2.41 -29.35
CA ALA A 176 0.47 -0.95 -29.36
C ALA A 176 1.63 -0.22 -28.66
N ASP A 177 2.31 -0.88 -27.73
CA ASP A 177 3.56 -0.39 -27.11
C ASP A 177 4.83 -0.70 -27.93
N GLY A 178 4.69 -1.39 -29.08
CA GLY A 178 5.80 -1.79 -29.94
C GLY A 178 6.52 -3.07 -29.50
N ILE A 179 5.87 -3.88 -28.67
CA ILE A 179 6.41 -5.15 -28.16
C ILE A 179 5.87 -6.29 -29.01
N LEU A 180 6.77 -7.08 -29.61
CA LEU A 180 6.42 -8.24 -30.39
C LEU A 180 6.17 -9.45 -29.47
N VAL A 181 5.02 -10.07 -29.64
CA VAL A 181 4.66 -11.34 -28.99
C VAL A 181 4.76 -12.46 -30.05
N VAL A 182 5.45 -13.53 -29.73
CA VAL A 182 5.59 -14.72 -30.58
C VAL A 182 5.18 -15.96 -29.79
N ASP A 183 4.23 -16.71 -30.29
CA ASP A 183 3.70 -17.92 -29.61
C ASP A 183 3.29 -17.67 -28.15
N GLY A 184 2.66 -16.51 -27.90
CA GLY A 184 2.19 -16.12 -26.55
C GLY A 184 3.31 -15.69 -25.59
N ARG A 185 4.50 -15.37 -26.11
CA ARG A 185 5.68 -14.98 -25.32
C ARG A 185 6.30 -13.68 -25.80
N VAL A 186 6.84 -12.94 -24.86
CA VAL A 186 7.68 -11.75 -25.09
C VAL A 186 9.14 -12.13 -24.87
N ASP A 187 10.01 -11.68 -25.76
CA ASP A 187 11.45 -11.80 -25.61
C ASP A 187 11.94 -10.86 -24.47
N LEU A 188 12.31 -11.46 -23.33
CA LEU A 188 12.76 -10.73 -22.15
C LEU A 188 14.16 -10.11 -22.30
N GLU A 189 15.02 -10.62 -23.20
CA GLU A 189 16.32 -10.02 -23.47
C GLU A 189 16.14 -8.68 -24.17
N LYS A 190 15.19 -8.63 -25.11
CA LYS A 190 14.89 -7.42 -25.90
C LYS A 190 13.99 -6.44 -25.17
N TYR A 191 12.92 -6.91 -24.58
CA TYR A 191 11.85 -6.09 -24.02
C TYR A 191 11.79 -6.07 -22.49
N GLY A 192 12.58 -6.91 -21.82
CA GLY A 192 12.63 -6.94 -20.36
C GLY A 192 13.10 -5.60 -19.77
N MET A 193 12.42 -5.13 -18.75
CA MET A 193 12.86 -3.99 -17.94
C MET A 193 14.08 -4.40 -17.11
N LYS A 194 15.12 -3.56 -17.10
CA LYS A 194 16.23 -3.69 -16.17
C LYS A 194 15.85 -3.06 -14.85
N LEU A 195 16.02 -3.78 -13.76
CA LEU A 195 15.89 -3.20 -12.42
C LEU A 195 17.06 -2.26 -12.16
N PRO A 196 16.86 -1.16 -11.40
CA PRO A 196 17.99 -0.38 -10.91
C PRO A 196 18.90 -1.29 -10.10
N GLU A 197 20.20 -1.22 -10.34
CA GLU A 197 21.19 -1.92 -9.53
C GLU A 197 21.06 -1.41 -8.09
N ASN A 198 20.87 -2.33 -7.15
CA ASN A 198 20.87 -1.99 -5.73
C ASN A 198 22.26 -1.43 -5.39
N GLN A 199 22.34 -0.13 -5.17
CA GLN A 199 23.52 0.52 -4.58
C GLN A 199 23.53 0.20 -3.06
N ASN A 200 23.63 -1.06 -2.69
CA ASN A 200 23.85 -1.51 -1.33
C ASN A 200 24.96 -2.57 -1.35
N GLU A 201 26.16 -2.09 -1.57
CA GLU A 201 27.40 -2.72 -1.10
C GLU A 201 28.35 -1.59 -0.73
N GLU A 202 28.25 -1.13 0.53
CA GLU A 202 29.39 -0.67 1.33
C GLU A 202 28.98 -0.72 2.81
#